data_bc0ed051ae2d8546b23b9e5fe1a882a1
#
_entry.id   bc0ed051ae2d8546b23b9e5fe1a882a1
#
_cell.length_a   1.000
_cell.length_b   1.000
_cell.length_c   1.000
_cell.angle_alpha   90.00
_cell.angle_beta   90.00
_cell.angle_gamma   90.00
#
_symmetry.space_group_name_H-M   'P 1'
#
loop_
_entity.id
_entity.type
_entity.pdbx_description
1 polymer ?
#
loop_
_entity_poly.entity_id
_entity_poly.type
_entity_poly.pdbx_seq_one_letter_code
_entity_poly.pdbx_strand_id
1 'polypeptide(L)'
;MIELANTPVIETERLILRAPRGSDWPVWRDFDMTARAQYCGGGADQAVGAAWRRFGHVIGHWAMRGYGSFVFTLKDSDAPLGMTGPWYPEGWPETEIGWTIWTPE
;
A
#
# COMPACT_ATOMS: atom_id res chain seq x y z
N MET A 1 7.12 8.84 11.21
CA MET A 1 5.91 8.12 11.67
C MET A 1 6.32 6.98 12.61
N ILE A 2 5.44 6.58 13.47
CA ILE A 2 5.68 5.40 14.30
C ILE A 2 5.63 4.17 13.42
N GLU A 3 6.63 3.31 13.51
CA GLU A 3 6.68 2.10 12.72
C GLU A 3 5.78 1.01 13.32
N LEU A 4 5.17 0.22 12.44
CA LEU A 4 4.42 -0.95 12.87
C LEU A 4 5.39 -2.00 13.41
N ALA A 5 5.11 -2.51 14.62
CA ALA A 5 5.93 -3.54 15.25
C ALA A 5 5.48 -4.93 14.81
N ASN A 6 6.44 -5.85 14.79
CA ASN A 6 6.18 -7.27 14.53
C ASN A 6 5.55 -7.56 13.16
N THR A 7 5.78 -6.70 12.18
CA THR A 7 5.35 -6.97 10.83
C THR A 7 6.39 -7.82 10.10
N PRO A 8 5.98 -8.86 9.38
CA PRO A 8 6.94 -9.70 8.68
C PRO A 8 7.55 -8.96 7.49
N VAL A 9 8.76 -9.35 7.15
CA VAL A 9 9.41 -8.95 5.90
C VAL A 9 9.55 -10.20 5.06
N ILE A 10 9.03 -10.17 3.85
CA ILE A 10 9.07 -11.32 2.94
C ILE A 10 10.04 -11.00 1.81
N GLU A 11 10.96 -11.92 1.59
CA GLU A 11 11.94 -11.78 0.53
C GLU A 11 11.64 -12.80 -0.57
N THR A 12 11.49 -12.31 -1.79
CA THR A 12 11.34 -13.16 -2.97
C THR A 12 12.64 -13.12 -3.77
N GLU A 13 12.65 -13.75 -4.93
CA GLU A 13 13.84 -13.75 -5.78
C GLU A 13 14.30 -12.33 -6.14
N ARG A 14 13.37 -11.40 -6.38
CA ARG A 14 13.68 -10.04 -6.85
C ARG A 14 13.19 -8.93 -5.96
N LEU A 15 12.27 -9.22 -5.06
CA LEU A 15 11.55 -8.21 -4.30
C LEU A 15 11.70 -8.40 -2.82
N ILE A 16 11.54 -7.30 -2.10
CA ILE A 16 11.31 -7.32 -0.66
C ILE A 16 9.90 -6.77 -0.44
N LEU A 17 9.09 -7.50 0.33
CA LEU A 17 7.77 -7.09 0.77
C LEU A 17 7.88 -6.69 2.23
N ARG A 18 7.52 -5.46 2.54
CA ARG A 18 7.61 -4.92 3.89
C ARG A 18 6.33 -4.15 4.25
N ALA A 19 6.13 -3.86 5.53
CA ALA A 19 5.02 -3.03 5.95
C ALA A 19 5.14 -1.61 5.38
N PRO A 20 4.02 -0.91 5.15
CA PRO A 20 4.05 0.47 4.71
C PRO A 20 4.75 1.37 5.71
N ARG A 21 5.40 2.42 5.22
CA ARG A 21 6.08 3.43 6.02
C ARG A 21 5.58 4.82 5.64
N GLY A 22 5.72 5.76 6.56
CA GLY A 22 5.37 7.16 6.26
C GLY A 22 6.11 7.72 5.06
N SER A 23 7.35 7.29 4.85
CA SER A 23 8.15 7.70 3.70
C SER A 23 7.62 7.20 2.35
N ASP A 24 6.67 6.28 2.34
CA ASP A 24 6.02 5.81 1.11
C ASP A 24 4.93 6.76 0.63
N TRP A 25 4.47 7.67 1.49
CA TRP A 25 3.35 8.55 1.17
C TRP A 25 3.52 9.34 -0.13
N PRO A 26 4.65 10.01 -0.39
CA PRO A 26 4.76 10.79 -1.62
C PRO A 26 4.57 9.96 -2.88
N VAL A 27 5.11 8.75 -2.92
CA VAL A 27 4.98 7.87 -4.08
C VAL A 27 3.54 7.34 -4.20
N TRP A 28 2.92 6.93 -3.08
CA TRP A 28 1.51 6.55 -3.05
C TRP A 28 0.61 7.69 -3.54
N ARG A 29 0.81 8.90 -3.00
CA ARG A 29 0.02 10.07 -3.37
C ARG A 29 0.10 10.31 -4.88
N ASP A 30 1.32 10.30 -5.41
CA ASP A 30 1.53 10.60 -6.83
C ASP A 30 0.83 9.58 -7.73
N PHE A 31 0.82 8.31 -7.34
CA PHE A 31 0.06 7.28 -8.07
C PHE A 31 -1.45 7.42 -7.83
N ASP A 32 -1.86 7.52 -6.58
CA ASP A 32 -3.29 7.47 -6.21
C ASP A 32 -4.09 8.64 -6.77
N MET A 33 -3.41 9.75 -7.08
CA MET A 33 -4.02 10.94 -7.67
C MET A 33 -4.01 10.91 -9.20
N THR A 34 -3.64 9.80 -9.82
CA THR A 34 -3.64 9.66 -11.27
C THR A 34 -4.90 8.96 -11.77
N ALA A 35 -5.19 9.12 -13.07
CA ALA A 35 -6.29 8.40 -13.71
C ALA A 35 -6.08 6.88 -13.68
N ARG A 36 -4.82 6.41 -13.65
CA ARG A 36 -4.50 4.99 -13.54
C ARG A 36 -5.06 4.35 -12.28
N ALA A 37 -5.19 5.13 -11.20
CA ALA A 37 -5.62 4.64 -9.91
C ALA A 37 -7.14 4.54 -9.76
N GLN A 38 -7.92 4.96 -10.75
CA GLN A 38 -9.39 5.03 -10.59
C GLN A 38 -10.03 3.68 -10.27
N TYR A 39 -9.47 2.58 -10.75
CA TYR A 39 -9.97 1.24 -10.45
C TYR A 39 -9.47 0.69 -9.13
N CYS A 40 -8.57 1.41 -8.46
CA CYS A 40 -8.03 1.04 -7.15
C CYS A 40 -8.55 1.97 -6.03
N GLY A 41 -9.56 2.77 -6.33
CA GLY A 41 -10.15 3.69 -5.38
C GLY A 41 -9.64 5.12 -5.46
N GLY A 42 -8.58 5.36 -6.25
CA GLY A 42 -8.01 6.68 -6.45
C GLY A 42 -8.60 7.39 -7.68
N GLY A 43 -7.87 8.34 -8.20
CA GLY A 43 -8.25 9.07 -9.40
C GLY A 43 -7.76 10.50 -9.40
N ALA A 44 -7.69 11.09 -10.59
CA ALA A 44 -7.17 12.44 -10.78
C ALA A 44 -8.05 13.54 -10.16
N ASP A 45 -9.35 13.26 -9.98
CA ASP A 45 -10.31 14.26 -9.52
C ASP A 45 -10.52 14.27 -8.01
N GLN A 46 -9.84 13.40 -7.28
CA GLN A 46 -10.01 13.33 -5.83
C GLN A 46 -9.22 14.42 -5.10
N ALA A 47 -9.67 14.79 -3.90
CA ALA A 47 -8.90 15.64 -3.02
C ALA A 47 -7.73 14.86 -2.40
N VAL A 48 -6.62 15.55 -2.15
CA VAL A 48 -5.43 14.90 -1.54
C VAL A 48 -5.74 14.32 -0.17
N GLY A 49 -6.67 14.91 0.58
CA GLY A 49 -7.11 14.37 1.87
C GLY A 49 -7.76 12.99 1.75
N ALA A 50 -8.44 12.70 0.64
CA ALA A 50 -9.00 11.39 0.41
C ALA A 50 -7.89 10.35 0.17
N ALA A 51 -6.86 10.71 -0.59
CA ALA A 51 -5.69 9.84 -0.78
C ALA A 51 -4.98 9.58 0.55
N TRP A 52 -4.82 10.60 1.38
CA TRP A 52 -4.23 10.47 2.71
C TRP A 52 -5.02 9.48 3.58
N ARG A 53 -6.35 9.59 3.57
CA ARG A 53 -7.19 8.67 4.36
C ARG A 53 -7.06 7.23 3.88
N ARG A 54 -6.95 7.00 2.59
CA ARG A 54 -6.76 5.65 2.07
C ARG A 54 -5.40 5.08 2.45
N PHE A 55 -4.37 5.90 2.43
CA PHE A 55 -3.04 5.49 2.88
C PHE A 55 -3.05 5.14 4.37
N GLY A 56 -3.71 5.97 5.19
CA GLY A 56 -3.90 5.69 6.61
C GLY A 56 -4.69 4.41 6.84
N HIS A 57 -5.68 4.12 5.98
CA HIS A 57 -6.46 2.89 6.05
C HIS A 57 -5.57 1.66 5.80
N VAL A 58 -4.67 1.74 4.84
CA VAL A 58 -3.73 0.64 4.57
C VAL A 58 -2.86 0.35 5.81
N ILE A 59 -2.34 1.39 6.43
CA ILE A 59 -1.54 1.24 7.65
C ILE A 59 -2.39 0.74 8.81
N GLY A 60 -3.57 1.33 9.01
CA GLY A 60 -4.49 0.94 10.08
C GLY A 60 -4.97 -0.49 9.97
N HIS A 61 -5.11 -1.01 8.76
CA HIS A 61 -5.49 -2.39 8.53
C HIS A 61 -4.51 -3.37 9.18
N TRP A 62 -3.21 -3.10 9.08
CA TRP A 62 -2.19 -3.89 9.77
C TRP A 62 -2.40 -3.90 11.29
N ALA A 63 -2.69 -2.73 11.85
CA ALA A 63 -2.89 -2.62 13.30
C ALA A 63 -4.16 -3.35 13.76
N MET A 64 -5.23 -3.26 12.97
CA MET A 64 -6.53 -3.82 13.36
C MET A 64 -6.69 -5.30 13.04
N ARG A 65 -6.09 -5.77 11.96
CA ARG A 65 -6.23 -7.16 11.51
C ARG A 65 -5.02 -8.04 11.83
N GLY A 66 -3.86 -7.42 12.06
CA GLY A 66 -2.61 -8.16 12.23
C GLY A 66 -1.97 -8.62 10.93
N TYR A 67 -2.51 -8.20 9.79
CA TYR A 67 -1.98 -8.45 8.45
C TYR A 67 -2.47 -7.35 7.52
N GLY A 68 -1.96 -7.30 6.31
CA GLY A 68 -2.41 -6.29 5.35
C GLY A 68 -1.57 -6.26 4.08
N SER A 69 -1.70 -5.17 3.35
CA SER A 69 -0.95 -4.97 2.11
C SER A 69 0.50 -4.62 2.42
N PHE A 70 1.42 -5.35 1.79
CA PHE A 70 2.84 -5.04 1.85
C PHE A 70 3.18 -4.02 0.77
N VAL A 71 4.13 -3.15 1.07
CA VAL A 71 4.82 -2.37 0.05
C VAL A 71 5.99 -3.21 -0.47
N PHE A 72 6.15 -3.31 -1.78
CA PHE A 72 7.28 -4.06 -2.33
C PHE A 72 8.30 -3.14 -3.00
N THR A 73 9.55 -3.54 -2.89
CA THR A 73 10.71 -2.83 -3.44
C THR A 73 11.62 -3.82 -4.14
N LEU A 74 12.56 -3.32 -4.93
CA LEU A 74 13.69 -4.15 -5.36
C LEU A 74 14.61 -4.41 -4.17
N LYS A 75 15.38 -5.50 -4.21
CA LYS A 75 16.20 -5.93 -3.08
C LYS A 75 17.29 -4.94 -2.66
N ASP A 76 17.76 -4.14 -3.59
CA ASP A 76 18.85 -3.19 -3.34
C ASP A 76 18.35 -1.75 -3.20
N SER A 77 17.07 -1.54 -2.99
CA SER A 77 16.46 -0.23 -2.90
C SER A 77 15.33 -0.19 -1.88
N ASP A 78 15.10 0.97 -1.26
CA ASP A 78 13.93 1.20 -0.41
C ASP A 78 12.83 1.95 -1.16
N ALA A 79 13.02 2.26 -2.44
CA ALA A 79 12.03 2.98 -3.22
C ALA A 79 10.79 2.10 -3.42
N PRO A 80 9.60 2.53 -2.99
CA PRO A 80 8.40 1.72 -3.14
C PRO A 80 7.96 1.65 -4.60
N LEU A 81 7.63 0.43 -5.05
CA LEU A 81 7.18 0.19 -6.41
C LEU A 81 5.68 -0.06 -6.48
N GLY A 82 5.08 -0.52 -5.41
CA GLY A 82 3.67 -0.85 -5.37
C GLY A 82 3.28 -1.57 -4.09
N MET A 83 2.08 -2.13 -4.08
CA MET A 83 1.54 -2.87 -2.94
C MET A 83 0.95 -4.19 -3.39
N THR A 84 1.02 -5.19 -2.51
CA THR A 84 0.31 -6.45 -2.64
C THR A 84 0.10 -7.08 -1.26
N GLY A 85 -0.96 -7.82 -1.11
CA GLY A 85 -1.20 -8.55 0.14
C GLY A 85 -2.66 -8.80 0.41
N PRO A 86 -2.95 -9.53 1.50
CA PRO A 86 -4.32 -9.81 1.90
C PRO A 86 -5.01 -8.55 2.41
N TRP A 87 -6.28 -8.40 2.06
CA TRP A 87 -7.06 -7.20 2.36
C TRP A 87 -8.46 -7.60 2.79
N TYR A 88 -8.86 -7.20 3.99
CA TYR A 88 -10.17 -7.56 4.52
C TYR A 88 -10.70 -6.48 5.46
N PRO A 89 -11.07 -5.30 4.95
CA PRO A 89 -11.70 -4.29 5.78
C PRO A 89 -13.11 -4.71 6.20
N GLU A 90 -13.62 -4.06 7.22
CA GLU A 90 -14.96 -4.32 7.72
C GLU A 90 -16.00 -4.13 6.61
N GLY A 91 -16.93 -5.05 6.52
CA GLY A 91 -17.99 -5.03 5.52
C GLY A 91 -17.68 -5.80 4.25
N TRP A 92 -16.45 -6.28 4.08
CA TRP A 92 -16.10 -7.10 2.93
C TRP A 92 -16.52 -8.55 3.16
N PRO A 93 -17.04 -9.24 2.15
CA PRO A 93 -17.53 -10.60 2.32
C PRO A 93 -16.44 -11.64 2.57
N GLU A 94 -15.22 -11.39 2.08
CA GLU A 94 -14.09 -12.31 2.25
C GLU A 94 -12.78 -11.58 2.05
N THR A 95 -11.69 -12.22 2.47
CA THR A 95 -10.34 -11.67 2.25
C THR A 95 -10.01 -11.70 0.76
N GLU A 96 -9.47 -10.60 0.27
CA GLU A 96 -8.98 -10.50 -1.10
C GLU A 96 -7.48 -10.32 -1.10
N ILE A 97 -6.84 -10.66 -2.22
CA ILE A 97 -5.42 -10.37 -2.45
C ILE A 97 -5.36 -9.47 -3.67
N GLY A 98 -4.82 -8.29 -3.49
CA GLY A 98 -4.75 -7.29 -4.54
C GLY A 98 -3.33 -6.95 -4.93
N TRP A 99 -3.18 -6.30 -6.08
CA TRP A 99 -1.93 -5.79 -6.61
C TRP A 99 -2.11 -4.37 -7.10
N THR A 100 -1.17 -3.49 -6.77
CA THR A 100 -1.06 -2.19 -7.43
C THR A 100 0.41 -1.92 -7.73
N ILE A 101 0.68 -1.39 -8.92
CA ILE A 101 2.02 -0.97 -9.31
C ILE A 101 1.97 0.54 -9.46
N TRP A 102 2.82 1.25 -8.70
CA TRP A 102 2.77 2.70 -8.60
C TRP A 102 3.67 3.40 -9.61
N THR A 103 4.67 2.70 -10.11
CA THR A 103 5.56 3.27 -11.12
C THR A 103 4.94 3.13 -12.50
N PRO A 104 5.31 3.99 -13.47
CA PRO A 104 4.74 3.92 -14.81
C PRO A 104 5.12 2.70 -15.65
N GLU A 105 6.00 1.86 -15.18
CA GLU A 105 6.50 0.70 -15.94
C GLU A 105 5.65 -0.53 -15.85
#